data_a09638a49479bed1c28f99be7f21c38e
#
_entry.id   a09638a49479bed1c28f99be7f21c38e
#
_cell.length_a   1.000
_cell.length_b   1.000
_cell.length_c   1.000
_cell.angle_alpha   90.00
_cell.angle_beta   90.00
_cell.angle_gamma   90.00
#
_symmetry.space_group_name_H-M   'P 1'
#
loop_
_entity.id
_entity.type
_entity.pdbx_description
1 polymer ?
#
loop_
_entity_poly.entity_id
_entity_poly.type
_entity_poly.pdbx_seq_one_letter_code
_entity_poly.pdbx_strand_id
1 'polypeptide(L)'
;DNLFSLAQARENHLYEFFDVKNETGHWSDVDLNNEKPLFCIFVASSKMKGTFLKPSKNSIISHSTRPTLRTMLSAFPISGGEYSDEVNLVEPADNFEYIEEIVVRKNLLPRTDAVDLCKYELTGMIGSKKYIVDRLNRHFTEGINWDIQKDFIFKGDLKPIKGINF
;
A
#
# COMPACT_ATOMS: atom_id res chain seq x y z
N ASP A 1 -23.29 1.74 -5.01
CA ASP A 1 -23.01 0.31 -4.76
C ASP A 1 -21.93 0.21 -3.71
N ASN A 2 -22.12 -0.65 -2.71
CA ASN A 2 -21.11 -0.91 -1.71
C ASN A 2 -20.10 -1.91 -2.27
N LEU A 3 -18.82 -1.57 -2.22
CA LEU A 3 -17.73 -2.46 -2.58
C LEU A 3 -16.94 -2.81 -1.32
N PHE A 4 -16.75 -4.09 -1.07
CA PHE A 4 -15.93 -4.62 0.00
C PHE A 4 -14.69 -5.28 -0.57
N SER A 5 -13.56 -5.12 0.10
CA SER A 5 -12.31 -5.81 -0.19
C SER A 5 -11.74 -6.34 1.12
N LEU A 6 -10.77 -7.24 1.04
CA LEU A 6 -10.08 -7.79 2.21
C LEU A 6 -8.72 -7.12 2.41
N ALA A 7 -8.41 -6.90 3.68
CA ALA A 7 -7.09 -6.51 4.12
C ALA A 7 -6.68 -7.30 5.35
N GLN A 8 -5.43 -7.71 5.40
CA GLN A 8 -4.83 -8.36 6.57
C GLN A 8 -3.94 -7.37 7.29
N ALA A 9 -4.18 -7.21 8.61
CA ALA A 9 -3.24 -6.50 9.47
C ALA A 9 -1.96 -7.33 9.61
N ARG A 10 -0.84 -6.67 9.38
CA ARG A 10 0.51 -7.16 9.60
C ARG A 10 1.13 -6.48 10.83
N GLU A 11 2.42 -6.43 10.91
CA GLU A 11 3.19 -5.80 11.98
C GLU A 11 3.05 -4.26 11.95
N ASN A 12 3.14 -3.60 13.10
CA ASN A 12 3.27 -2.14 13.24
C ASN A 12 2.41 -1.28 12.32
N HIS A 13 1.08 -1.48 12.33
CA HIS A 13 0.12 -0.73 11.50
C HIS A 13 0.22 -0.96 9.99
N LEU A 14 1.00 -1.92 9.55
CA LEU A 14 1.05 -2.34 8.16
C LEU A 14 -0.18 -3.16 7.81
N TYR A 15 -0.80 -2.87 6.66
CA TYR A 15 -1.96 -3.59 6.15
C TYR A 15 -1.70 -4.01 4.71
N GLU A 16 -1.88 -5.28 4.45
CA GLU A 16 -1.82 -5.88 3.11
C GLU A 16 -3.23 -5.98 2.56
N PHE A 17 -3.49 -5.34 1.41
CA PHE A 17 -4.76 -5.34 0.71
C PHE A 17 -4.71 -6.35 -0.43
N PHE A 18 -5.84 -7.06 -0.67
CA PHE A 18 -5.90 -8.16 -1.62
C PHE A 18 -6.80 -7.85 -2.82
N ASP A 19 -6.49 -8.48 -3.96
CA ASP A 19 -7.24 -8.36 -5.23
C ASP A 19 -8.53 -9.19 -5.19
N VAL A 20 -9.32 -8.98 -4.15
CA VAL A 20 -10.62 -9.61 -3.97
C VAL A 20 -11.67 -8.58 -3.66
N LYS A 21 -12.85 -8.75 -4.23
CA LYS A 21 -13.98 -7.84 -4.00
C LYS A 21 -15.31 -8.60 -3.97
N ASN A 22 -16.25 -8.08 -3.19
CA ASN A 22 -17.66 -8.42 -3.31
C ASN A 22 -18.57 -7.25 -2.91
N GLU A 23 -19.86 -7.38 -3.14
CA GLU A 23 -20.84 -6.32 -2.87
C GLU A 23 -21.55 -6.49 -1.52
N THR A 24 -21.42 -7.64 -0.89
CA THR A 24 -22.16 -7.97 0.33
C THR A 24 -21.32 -7.86 1.59
N GLY A 25 -19.98 -7.92 1.47
CA GLY A 25 -19.07 -8.02 2.60
C GLY A 25 -19.08 -9.40 3.28
N HIS A 26 -19.75 -10.40 2.68
CA HIS A 26 -19.73 -11.78 3.16
C HIS A 26 -18.65 -12.57 2.43
N TRP A 27 -17.78 -13.19 3.21
CA TRP A 27 -16.65 -13.95 2.73
C TRP A 27 -16.78 -15.41 3.20
N SER A 28 -16.76 -16.36 2.29
CA SER A 28 -16.74 -17.80 2.57
C SER A 28 -15.59 -18.43 1.82
N ASP A 29 -14.84 -19.27 2.54
CA ASP A 29 -13.75 -20.09 1.98
C ASP A 29 -12.67 -19.30 1.23
N VAL A 30 -12.28 -18.13 1.74
CA VAL A 30 -11.18 -17.34 1.20
C VAL A 30 -9.89 -17.71 1.89
N ASP A 31 -8.90 -18.16 1.13
CA ASP A 31 -7.53 -18.34 1.59
C ASP A 31 -6.65 -17.22 1.01
N LEU A 32 -6.22 -16.30 1.87
CA LEU A 32 -5.40 -15.16 1.47
C LEU A 32 -4.01 -15.57 0.97
N ASN A 33 -3.58 -16.83 1.15
CA ASN A 33 -2.37 -17.32 0.50
C ASN A 33 -2.54 -17.51 -1.01
N ASN A 34 -3.77 -17.76 -1.46
CA ASN A 34 -4.09 -17.91 -2.88
C ASN A 34 -4.46 -16.58 -3.55
N GLU A 35 -4.77 -15.57 -2.74
CA GLU A 35 -5.17 -14.26 -3.26
C GLU A 35 -3.94 -13.39 -3.55
N LYS A 36 -4.05 -12.60 -4.63
CA LYS A 36 -2.99 -11.68 -5.03
C LYS A 36 -2.99 -10.44 -4.13
N PRO A 37 -1.85 -10.08 -3.51
CA PRO A 37 -1.74 -8.79 -2.86
C PRO A 37 -1.75 -7.67 -3.90
N LEU A 38 -2.49 -6.59 -3.58
CA LEU A 38 -2.51 -5.37 -4.39
C LEU A 38 -1.46 -4.38 -3.95
N PHE A 39 -1.42 -4.11 -2.65
CA PHE A 39 -0.48 -3.19 -2.02
C PHE A 39 -0.40 -3.44 -0.52
N CYS A 40 0.71 -3.04 0.06
CA CYS A 40 0.97 -3.15 1.48
C CYS A 40 1.43 -1.78 2.00
N ILE A 41 0.62 -1.13 2.87
CA ILE A 41 0.84 0.25 3.30
C ILE A 41 0.63 0.41 4.80
N PHE A 42 1.25 1.44 5.38
CA PHE A 42 0.99 1.82 6.76
C PHE A 42 -0.29 2.62 6.88
N VAL A 43 -1.15 2.20 7.80
CA VAL A 43 -2.47 2.80 8.01
C VAL A 43 -2.57 3.31 9.44
N ALA A 44 -2.97 4.58 9.62
CA ALA A 44 -3.30 5.14 10.93
C ALA A 44 -4.58 4.46 11.48
N SER A 45 -4.44 3.22 11.90
CA SER A 45 -5.56 2.33 12.22
C SER A 45 -6.47 2.88 13.32
N SER A 46 -5.95 3.69 14.26
CA SER A 46 -6.75 4.35 15.31
C SER A 46 -7.83 5.28 14.74
N LYS A 47 -7.58 5.90 13.58
CA LYS A 47 -8.54 6.77 12.89
C LYS A 47 -9.52 6.02 11.98
N MET A 48 -9.24 4.76 11.65
CA MET A 48 -9.98 3.98 10.66
C MET A 48 -10.72 2.78 11.22
N LYS A 49 -10.38 2.33 12.44
CA LYS A 49 -11.09 1.22 13.12
C LYS A 49 -12.56 1.53 13.29
N GLY A 50 -13.40 0.55 12.94
CA GLY A 50 -14.86 0.62 13.13
C GLY A 50 -15.62 1.39 12.05
N THR A 51 -14.98 2.31 11.33
CA THR A 51 -15.63 3.06 10.24
C THR A 51 -15.30 2.52 8.87
N PHE A 52 -14.04 2.15 8.65
CA PHE A 52 -13.54 1.65 7.36
C PHE A 52 -12.96 0.24 7.50
N LEU A 53 -12.00 0.04 8.43
CA LEU A 53 -11.46 -1.28 8.72
C LEU A 53 -12.38 -1.98 9.74
N LYS A 54 -13.14 -2.95 9.28
CA LYS A 54 -14.03 -3.75 10.12
C LYS A 54 -13.53 -5.18 10.18
N PRO A 55 -13.50 -5.82 11.37
CA PRO A 55 -13.24 -7.25 11.45
C PRO A 55 -14.26 -8.02 10.63
N SER A 56 -13.81 -9.00 9.85
CA SER A 56 -14.75 -9.92 9.20
C SER A 56 -15.45 -10.75 10.27
N LYS A 57 -16.78 -10.74 10.24
CA LYS A 57 -17.61 -11.46 11.22
C LYS A 57 -17.86 -12.92 10.83
N ASN A 58 -17.69 -13.26 9.56
CA ASN A 58 -17.95 -14.58 9.02
C ASN A 58 -16.61 -15.19 8.63
N SER A 59 -15.98 -15.82 9.58
CA SER A 59 -14.56 -16.14 9.53
C SER A 59 -14.28 -17.57 9.05
N ILE A 60 -14.52 -17.82 7.77
CA ILE A 60 -13.76 -18.87 7.06
C ILE A 60 -12.80 -18.12 6.11
N ILE A 61 -11.93 -17.30 6.69
CA ILE A 61 -10.86 -16.62 5.96
C ILE A 61 -9.55 -17.09 6.54
N SER A 62 -8.77 -17.83 5.76
CA SER A 62 -7.42 -18.20 6.11
C SER A 62 -6.48 -17.03 5.86
N HIS A 63 -5.72 -16.66 6.89
CA HIS A 63 -4.76 -15.57 6.79
C HIS A 63 -3.58 -15.93 5.89
N SER A 64 -3.04 -14.97 5.18
CA SER A 64 -1.80 -15.15 4.44
C SER A 64 -0.64 -15.37 5.41
N THR A 65 0.13 -16.41 5.14
CA THR A 65 1.38 -16.74 5.85
C THR A 65 2.62 -16.30 5.07
N ARG A 66 2.43 -15.65 3.91
CA ARG A 66 3.55 -15.11 3.12
C ARG A 66 4.36 -14.13 3.97
N PRO A 67 5.68 -14.06 3.76
CA PRO A 67 6.50 -13.02 4.38
C PRO A 67 5.94 -11.62 4.06
N THR A 68 5.94 -10.75 5.05
CA THR A 68 5.56 -9.35 4.85
C THR A 68 6.57 -8.67 3.92
N LEU A 69 6.07 -7.92 2.94
CA LEU A 69 6.94 -7.11 2.09
C LEU A 69 7.60 -6.02 2.93
N ARG A 70 8.92 -6.00 2.94
CA ARG A 70 9.71 -5.08 3.77
C ARG A 70 10.32 -3.93 2.97
N THR A 71 10.56 -4.14 1.68
CA THR A 71 11.20 -3.13 0.82
C THR A 71 10.18 -2.06 0.41
N MET A 72 10.49 -0.79 0.68
CA MET A 72 9.61 0.35 0.44
C MET A 72 10.39 1.57 -0.09
N LEU A 73 9.66 2.59 -0.51
CA LEU A 73 10.21 3.86 -0.94
C LEU A 73 10.17 4.87 0.21
N SER A 74 11.32 5.42 0.55
CA SER A 74 11.43 6.53 1.50
C SER A 74 11.58 7.84 0.73
N ALA A 75 10.63 8.75 0.94
CA ALA A 75 10.63 10.10 0.39
C ALA A 75 10.48 11.08 1.55
N PHE A 76 11.46 11.97 1.74
CA PHE A 76 11.44 12.89 2.85
C PHE A 76 10.61 14.13 2.52
N PRO A 77 9.58 14.46 3.33
CA PRO A 77 8.91 15.74 3.22
C PRO A 77 9.85 16.86 3.67
N ILE A 78 9.95 17.91 2.87
CA ILE A 78 10.57 19.19 3.23
C ILE A 78 9.52 20.20 3.66
N SER A 79 9.93 21.32 4.24
CA SER A 79 8.99 22.34 4.71
C SER A 79 8.13 22.91 3.56
N GLY A 80 6.86 23.19 3.83
CA GLY A 80 5.94 23.74 2.83
C GLY A 80 5.12 22.71 2.03
N GLY A 81 5.19 21.43 2.41
CA GLY A 81 4.44 20.35 1.72
C GLY A 81 5.13 19.85 0.45
N GLU A 82 6.35 20.25 0.23
CA GLU A 82 7.21 19.71 -0.82
C GLU A 82 7.94 18.45 -0.33
N TYR A 83 8.31 17.59 -1.27
CA TYR A 83 9.18 16.44 -1.02
C TYR A 83 10.57 16.72 -1.57
N SER A 84 11.59 16.13 -0.94
CA SER A 84 12.93 16.14 -1.50
C SER A 84 12.93 15.38 -2.82
N ASP A 85 13.79 15.78 -3.75
CA ASP A 85 13.96 15.03 -5.02
C ASP A 85 14.67 13.67 -4.79
N GLU A 86 15.06 13.36 -3.54
CA GLU A 86 15.71 12.12 -3.16
C GLU A 86 14.68 11.09 -2.68
N VAL A 87 14.45 10.08 -3.50
CA VAL A 87 13.67 8.89 -3.12
C VAL A 87 14.61 7.71 -3.02
N ASN A 88 14.59 7.05 -1.89
CA ASN A 88 15.44 5.89 -1.62
C ASN A 88 14.61 4.61 -1.54
N LEU A 89 15.18 3.51 -2.00
CA LEU A 89 14.67 2.18 -1.70
C LEU A 89 15.23 1.76 -0.35
N VAL A 90 14.37 1.41 0.57
CA VAL A 90 14.73 1.14 1.96
C VAL A 90 14.08 -0.15 2.46
N GLU A 91 14.72 -0.74 3.46
CA GLU A 91 14.12 -1.76 4.30
C GLU A 91 14.05 -1.22 5.73
N PRO A 92 12.90 -1.33 6.40
CA PRO A 92 12.79 -0.95 7.80
C PRO A 92 13.67 -1.87 8.65
N ALA A 93 14.09 -1.39 9.81
CA ALA A 93 14.72 -2.22 10.83
C ALA A 93 13.84 -3.40 11.24
N ASP A 94 14.39 -4.36 11.99
CA ASP A 94 13.71 -5.64 12.30
C ASP A 94 12.32 -5.51 12.93
N ASN A 95 12.06 -4.41 13.63
CA ASN A 95 10.79 -4.10 14.28
C ASN A 95 9.84 -3.22 13.44
N PHE A 96 10.14 -2.96 12.17
CA PHE A 96 9.45 -1.97 11.34
C PHE A 96 9.45 -0.54 11.92
N GLU A 97 10.43 -0.20 12.75
CA GLU A 97 10.61 1.17 13.19
C GLU A 97 11.40 1.94 12.11
N TYR A 98 10.81 3.04 11.62
CA TYR A 98 11.38 3.86 10.54
C TYR A 98 12.56 4.74 10.96
N ILE A 99 12.91 4.74 12.23
CA ILE A 99 14.00 5.58 12.72
C ILE A 99 15.36 5.05 12.27
N GLU A 100 15.43 3.76 11.90
CA GLU A 100 16.66 3.09 11.47
C GLU A 100 16.45 2.33 10.15
N GLU A 101 16.13 3.08 9.08
CA GLU A 101 16.00 2.50 7.73
C GLU A 101 17.33 2.00 7.19
N ILE A 102 17.37 0.78 6.67
CA ILE A 102 18.50 0.29 5.89
C ILE A 102 18.32 0.75 4.45
N VAL A 103 19.16 1.63 3.96
CA VAL A 103 19.10 2.10 2.58
C VAL A 103 19.68 1.03 1.64
N VAL A 104 18.80 0.42 0.84
CA VAL A 104 19.15 -0.60 -0.17
C VAL A 104 19.68 0.07 -1.43
N ARG A 105 19.01 1.13 -1.90
CA ARG A 105 19.41 1.90 -3.07
C ARG A 105 19.02 3.37 -2.92
N LYS A 106 19.93 4.29 -3.24
CA LYS A 106 19.74 5.73 -3.13
C LYS A 106 19.31 6.37 -4.45
N ASN A 107 18.63 7.51 -4.34
CA ASN A 107 18.39 8.45 -5.43
C ASN A 107 17.72 7.80 -6.66
N LEU A 108 16.60 7.10 -6.45
CA LEU A 108 15.82 6.57 -7.56
C LEU A 108 15.20 7.71 -8.37
N LEU A 109 15.31 7.61 -9.69
CA LEU A 109 14.83 8.62 -10.62
C LEU A 109 13.73 8.06 -11.53
N PRO A 110 12.66 8.83 -11.83
CA PRO A 110 11.58 8.38 -12.71
C PRO A 110 12.05 7.89 -14.09
N ARG A 111 13.11 8.45 -14.62
CA ARG A 111 13.63 8.09 -15.95
C ARG A 111 14.32 6.74 -16.00
N THR A 112 14.99 6.33 -14.94
CA THR A 112 15.83 5.11 -14.91
C THR A 112 15.21 4.01 -14.06
N ASP A 113 14.44 4.38 -13.04
CA ASP A 113 13.97 3.46 -12.01
C ASP A 113 12.43 3.35 -11.95
N ALA A 114 11.75 3.71 -13.05
CA ALA A 114 10.29 3.75 -13.13
C ALA A 114 9.62 2.46 -12.66
N VAL A 115 10.20 1.30 -12.97
CA VAL A 115 9.65 -0.01 -12.58
C VAL A 115 9.63 -0.15 -11.05
N ASP A 116 10.73 0.14 -10.39
CA ASP A 116 10.83 0.05 -8.92
C ASP A 116 9.96 1.11 -8.25
N LEU A 117 9.98 2.34 -8.77
CA LEU A 117 9.14 3.42 -8.28
C LEU A 117 7.64 3.14 -8.42
N CYS A 118 7.23 2.37 -9.42
CA CYS A 118 5.85 1.91 -9.56
C CYS A 118 5.54 0.73 -8.64
N LYS A 119 6.48 -0.20 -8.50
CA LYS A 119 6.31 -1.46 -7.77
C LYS A 119 6.22 -1.25 -6.26
N TYR A 120 7.15 -0.50 -5.67
CA TYR A 120 7.25 -0.39 -4.21
C TYR A 120 6.35 0.72 -3.65
N GLU A 121 5.82 0.49 -2.45
CA GLU A 121 4.98 1.45 -1.72
C GLU A 121 5.82 2.45 -0.94
N LEU A 122 5.21 3.59 -0.59
CA LEU A 122 5.84 4.60 0.24
C LEU A 122 5.79 4.22 1.74
N THR A 123 6.82 4.59 2.47
CA THR A 123 6.91 4.37 3.93
C THR A 123 5.94 5.22 4.76
N GLY A 124 5.28 6.19 4.12
CA GLY A 124 4.38 7.11 4.81
C GLY A 124 3.11 6.46 5.35
N MET A 125 2.65 6.94 6.52
CA MET A 125 1.43 6.45 7.15
C MET A 125 0.18 7.12 6.55
N ILE A 126 -0.75 6.32 6.03
CA ILE A 126 -2.01 6.78 5.47
C ILE A 126 -3.05 7.03 6.55
N GLY A 127 -3.47 8.28 6.70
CA GLY A 127 -4.48 8.72 7.68
C GLY A 127 -5.89 8.94 7.09
N SER A 128 -6.08 8.80 5.78
CA SER A 128 -7.33 9.08 5.09
C SER A 128 -7.94 7.83 4.46
N LYS A 129 -9.16 7.48 4.90
CA LYS A 129 -9.91 6.38 4.28
C LYS A 129 -10.20 6.63 2.80
N LYS A 130 -10.48 7.89 2.43
CA LYS A 130 -10.76 8.27 1.05
C LYS A 130 -9.63 7.88 0.12
N TYR A 131 -8.42 8.03 0.56
CA TYR A 131 -7.23 7.68 -0.17
C TYR A 131 -7.18 6.19 -0.57
N ILE A 132 -7.46 5.30 0.40
CA ILE A 132 -7.47 3.85 0.18
C ILE A 132 -8.67 3.46 -0.70
N VAL A 133 -9.85 4.05 -0.42
CA VAL A 133 -11.07 3.78 -1.20
C VAL A 133 -10.90 4.19 -2.66
N ASP A 134 -10.38 5.38 -2.92
CA ASP A 134 -10.16 5.88 -4.29
C ASP A 134 -9.16 4.99 -5.05
N ARG A 135 -8.12 4.50 -4.37
CA ARG A 135 -7.15 3.57 -4.95
C ARG A 135 -7.77 2.22 -5.29
N LEU A 136 -8.53 1.63 -4.35
CA LEU A 136 -9.24 0.37 -4.58
C LEU A 136 -10.28 0.50 -5.69
N ASN A 137 -11.08 1.57 -5.68
CA ASN A 137 -12.06 1.81 -6.74
C ASN A 137 -11.39 1.90 -8.11
N ARG A 138 -10.34 2.68 -8.26
CA ARG A 138 -9.59 2.80 -9.51
C ARG A 138 -9.03 1.46 -9.97
N HIS A 139 -8.48 0.67 -9.03
CA HIS A 139 -8.00 -0.67 -9.36
C HIS A 139 -9.15 -1.54 -9.89
N PHE A 140 -10.26 -1.61 -9.17
CA PHE A 140 -11.36 -2.49 -9.52
C PHE A 140 -12.20 -2.04 -10.72
N THR A 141 -12.16 -0.76 -11.11
CA THR A 141 -12.89 -0.23 -12.27
C THR A 141 -12.01 -0.04 -13.51
N GLU A 142 -10.75 0.34 -13.33
CA GLU A 142 -9.85 0.73 -14.41
C GLU A 142 -8.63 -0.19 -14.56
N GLY A 143 -8.41 -1.08 -13.60
CA GLY A 143 -7.23 -1.94 -13.53
C GLY A 143 -5.93 -1.19 -13.16
N ILE A 144 -6.06 -0.02 -12.52
CA ILE A 144 -4.93 0.84 -12.18
C ILE A 144 -4.72 0.85 -10.66
N ASN A 145 -3.71 0.13 -10.19
CA ASN A 145 -3.26 0.19 -8.81
C ASN A 145 -2.18 1.26 -8.66
N TRP A 146 -2.56 2.48 -8.29
CA TRP A 146 -1.65 3.62 -8.23
C TRP A 146 -1.78 4.42 -6.94
N ASP A 147 -0.64 4.67 -6.31
CA ASP A 147 -0.53 5.57 -5.18
C ASP A 147 -0.41 7.02 -5.67
N ILE A 148 -1.46 7.82 -5.45
CA ILE A 148 -1.51 9.21 -5.91
C ILE A 148 -0.45 10.10 -5.23
N GLN A 149 0.12 9.71 -4.08
CA GLN A 149 1.21 10.46 -3.46
C GLN A 149 2.44 10.51 -4.37
N LYS A 150 2.63 9.50 -5.20
CA LYS A 150 3.71 9.47 -6.19
C LYS A 150 3.58 10.61 -7.23
N ASP A 151 2.35 11.04 -7.55
CA ASP A 151 2.16 12.18 -8.45
C ASP A 151 2.72 13.49 -7.86
N PHE A 152 2.59 13.66 -6.53
CA PHE A 152 3.13 14.83 -5.85
C PHE A 152 4.65 14.75 -5.70
N ILE A 153 5.17 13.59 -5.27
CA ILE A 153 6.62 13.39 -5.08
C ILE A 153 7.37 13.58 -6.41
N PHE A 154 6.87 12.97 -7.48
CA PHE A 154 7.53 12.98 -8.78
C PHE A 154 7.01 14.07 -9.73
N LYS A 155 6.20 15.03 -9.24
CA LYS A 155 5.66 16.17 -9.99
C LYS A 155 5.02 15.76 -11.35
N GLY A 156 4.46 14.54 -11.38
CA GLY A 156 3.84 13.95 -12.58
C GLY A 156 4.80 13.33 -13.60
N ASP A 157 6.09 13.27 -13.34
CA ASP A 157 7.08 12.64 -14.21
C ASP A 157 7.00 11.10 -14.20
N LEU A 158 6.41 10.53 -13.14
CA LEU A 158 6.14 9.11 -13.04
C LEU A 158 4.67 8.82 -13.37
N LYS A 159 4.43 7.80 -14.17
CA LYS A 159 3.08 7.35 -14.54
C LYS A 159 2.85 5.89 -14.16
N PRO A 160 1.59 5.51 -13.86
CA PRO A 160 1.27 4.11 -13.63
C PRO A 160 1.67 3.24 -14.80
N ILE A 161 2.35 2.14 -14.53
CA ILE A 161 2.67 1.13 -15.53
C ILE A 161 1.65 0.00 -15.36
N LYS A 162 0.86 -0.28 -16.41
CA LYS A 162 -0.13 -1.37 -16.38
C LYS A 162 0.56 -2.72 -16.18
N GLY A 163 0.00 -3.55 -15.30
CA GLY A 163 0.49 -4.90 -15.05
C GLY A 163 1.65 -5.00 -14.06
N ILE A 164 2.19 -3.88 -13.57
CA ILE A 164 3.08 -3.92 -12.41
C ILE A 164 2.22 -4.02 -11.17
N ASN A 165 2.38 -5.14 -10.49
CA ASN A 165 1.79 -5.43 -9.20
C ASN A 165 2.89 -6.04 -8.31
N PHE A 166 2.66 -6.06 -7.01
CA PHE A 166 3.51 -6.76 -6.04
C PHE A 166 3.84 -8.18 -6.46
#